data_1eb23bbcf7eaa42d3e1c1da0512d5206
#
_entry.id   1eb23bbcf7eaa42d3e1c1da0512d5206
#
_cell.length_a   1.000
_cell.length_b   1.000
_cell.length_c   1.000
_cell.angle_alpha   90.00
_cell.angle_beta   90.00
_cell.angle_gamma   90.00
#
_symmetry.space_group_name_H-M   'P 1'
#
loop_
_entity.id
_entity.type
_entity.pdbx_description
1 polymer ?
#
loop_
_entity_poly.entity_id
_entity_poly.type
_entity_poly.pdbx_seq_one_letter_code
_entity_poly.pdbx_strand_id
1 'polypeptide(L)'
;MVYMREDLPAVARDAASAITRWLEAMPETVSVRDVADDPQYRARHIDLLWTRRTTDGTCTEESIRVRGERYGHTGEYHIEAVSGADETSPESMVATEADYLYYYFLPRAELHILPMQQMRGWLREHGAEMRQLRPPTVLDSADGVEVGRLVSRDRLLREVGGIRVVQIRPRAA
;
A
#
# COMPACT_ATOMS: atom_id res chain seq x y z
N MET A 1 -10.77 15.60 10.23
CA MET A 1 -9.57 15.37 11.07
C MET A 1 -8.38 15.80 10.23
N VAL A 2 -7.66 16.85 10.63
CA VAL A 2 -6.49 17.35 9.88
C VAL A 2 -5.30 16.52 10.32
N TYR A 3 -4.72 15.74 9.41
CA TYR A 3 -3.46 15.04 9.65
C TYR A 3 -2.35 16.10 9.71
N MET A 4 -1.57 16.10 10.77
CA MET A 4 -0.46 17.04 10.93
C MET A 4 0.63 16.69 9.93
N ARG A 5 0.98 17.67 9.10
CA ARG A 5 1.87 17.60 7.93
C ARG A 5 3.28 17.06 8.21
N GLU A 6 3.75 17.21 9.47
CA GLU A 6 5.13 16.93 9.86
C GLU A 6 5.45 15.45 10.09
N ASP A 7 4.43 14.59 10.26
CA ASP A 7 4.60 13.19 10.66
C ASP A 7 4.56 12.16 9.50
N LEU A 8 4.01 12.52 8.34
CA LEU A 8 3.78 11.57 7.24
C LEU A 8 5.07 10.94 6.68
N PRO A 9 6.16 11.69 6.42
CA PRO A 9 7.42 11.10 5.96
C PRO A 9 8.07 10.16 6.99
N ALA A 10 7.92 10.47 8.28
CA ALA A 10 8.42 9.60 9.35
C ALA A 10 7.62 8.30 9.42
N VAL A 11 6.29 8.39 9.34
CA VAL A 11 5.39 7.23 9.32
C VAL A 11 5.68 6.30 8.14
N ALA A 12 5.90 6.85 6.95
CA ALA A 12 6.24 6.08 5.77
C ALA A 12 7.60 5.36 5.92
N ARG A 13 8.63 6.06 6.42
CA ARG A 13 9.95 5.46 6.69
C ARG A 13 9.90 4.37 7.76
N ASP A 14 9.16 4.59 8.84
CA ASP A 14 8.99 3.60 9.91
C ASP A 14 8.29 2.34 9.38
N ALA A 15 7.27 2.51 8.56
CA ALA A 15 6.57 1.42 7.91
C ALA A 15 7.49 0.65 6.96
N ALA A 16 8.20 1.33 6.06
CA ALA A 16 9.13 0.71 5.12
C ALA A 16 10.23 -0.06 5.85
N SER A 17 10.80 0.53 6.91
CA SER A 17 11.83 -0.12 7.73
C SER A 17 11.30 -1.37 8.45
N ALA A 18 10.09 -1.34 9.00
CA ALA A 18 9.49 -2.49 9.66
C ALA A 18 9.20 -3.62 8.68
N ILE A 19 8.65 -3.29 7.51
CA ILE A 19 8.35 -4.23 6.44
C ILE A 19 9.62 -4.86 5.87
N THR A 20 10.65 -4.06 5.59
CA THR A 20 11.95 -4.55 5.08
C THR A 20 12.54 -5.58 6.02
N ARG A 21 12.66 -5.26 7.32
CA ARG A 21 13.17 -6.22 8.33
C ARG A 21 12.35 -7.50 8.39
N TRP A 22 11.04 -7.40 8.29
CA TRP A 22 10.15 -8.56 8.30
C TRP A 22 10.35 -9.44 7.05
N LEU A 23 10.46 -8.84 5.86
CA LEU A 23 10.74 -9.55 4.62
C LEU A 23 12.13 -10.22 4.65
N GLU A 24 13.16 -9.51 5.11
CA GLU A 24 14.53 -10.03 5.24
C GLU A 24 14.64 -11.22 6.21
N ALA A 25 13.75 -11.30 7.20
CA ALA A 25 13.69 -12.41 8.14
C ALA A 25 13.02 -13.67 7.58
N MET A 26 12.39 -13.60 6.41
CA MET A 26 11.76 -14.76 5.78
C MET A 26 12.79 -15.67 5.11
N PRO A 27 12.72 -16.99 5.32
CA PRO A 27 13.72 -17.95 4.81
C PRO A 27 13.78 -17.99 3.26
N GLU A 28 12.70 -17.66 2.59
CA GLU A 28 12.62 -17.61 1.12
C GLU A 28 13.22 -16.33 0.53
N THR A 29 13.52 -15.32 1.33
CA THR A 29 14.03 -14.03 0.83
C THR A 29 15.43 -14.17 0.26
N VAL A 30 15.60 -13.72 -0.96
CA VAL A 30 16.88 -13.57 -1.63
C VAL A 30 17.42 -12.15 -1.43
N SER A 31 16.56 -11.13 -1.65
CA SER A 31 16.91 -9.73 -1.41
C SER A 31 15.66 -8.86 -1.23
N VAL A 32 15.83 -7.78 -0.48
CA VAL A 32 14.87 -6.67 -0.42
C VAL A 32 15.62 -5.41 -0.80
N ARG A 33 15.10 -4.66 -1.76
CA ARG A 33 15.69 -3.40 -2.22
C ARG A 33 14.73 -2.27 -1.96
N ASP A 34 15.18 -1.24 -1.27
CA ASP A 34 14.50 0.04 -1.19
C ASP A 34 14.77 0.83 -2.48
N VAL A 35 13.72 1.20 -3.19
CA VAL A 35 13.77 1.90 -4.48
C VAL A 35 12.92 3.18 -4.46
N ALA A 36 12.46 3.60 -3.29
CA ALA A 36 11.58 4.76 -3.14
C ALA A 36 12.21 6.07 -3.68
N ASP A 37 13.53 6.21 -3.56
CA ASP A 37 14.27 7.38 -4.06
C ASP A 37 14.74 7.24 -5.52
N ASP A 38 14.58 6.07 -6.15
CA ASP A 38 14.90 5.88 -7.56
C ASP A 38 13.81 6.51 -8.44
N PRO A 39 14.15 7.49 -9.31
CA PRO A 39 13.16 8.22 -10.11
C PRO A 39 12.28 7.32 -10.98
N GLN A 40 12.82 6.20 -11.49
CA GLN A 40 12.09 5.26 -12.33
C GLN A 40 10.98 4.55 -11.55
N TYR A 41 11.27 4.11 -10.33
CA TYR A 41 10.30 3.41 -9.47
C TYR A 41 9.35 4.39 -8.77
N ARG A 42 9.85 5.56 -8.39
CA ARG A 42 9.04 6.64 -7.82
C ARG A 42 7.93 7.09 -8.75
N ALA A 43 8.21 7.24 -10.06
CA ALA A 43 7.20 7.58 -11.07
C ALA A 43 6.08 6.54 -11.18
N ARG A 44 6.33 5.30 -10.78
CA ARG A 44 5.40 4.17 -10.77
C ARG A 44 4.79 3.88 -9.40
N HIS A 45 5.10 4.71 -8.41
CA HIS A 45 4.72 4.55 -7.00
C HIS A 45 5.08 3.16 -6.44
N ILE A 46 6.35 2.76 -6.63
CA ILE A 46 6.94 1.52 -6.10
C ILE A 46 8.03 1.91 -5.10
N ASP A 47 7.96 1.35 -3.89
CA ASP A 47 8.89 1.68 -2.80
C ASP A 47 9.91 0.57 -2.54
N LEU A 48 9.48 -0.70 -2.62
CA LEU A 48 10.34 -1.86 -2.36
C LEU A 48 10.24 -2.87 -3.50
N LEU A 49 11.36 -3.58 -3.74
CA LEU A 49 11.39 -4.78 -4.57
C LEU A 49 11.83 -5.95 -3.70
N TRP A 50 11.01 -6.99 -3.65
CA TRP A 50 11.27 -8.20 -2.90
C TRP A 50 11.52 -9.38 -3.83
N THR A 51 12.76 -9.86 -3.87
CA THR A 51 13.12 -11.08 -4.58
C THR A 51 13.07 -12.25 -3.61
N ARG A 52 12.28 -13.25 -3.93
CA ARG A 52 12.15 -14.47 -3.12
C ARG A 52 12.31 -15.72 -3.97
N ARG A 53 12.76 -16.78 -3.31
CA ARG A 53 12.87 -18.11 -3.90
C ARG A 53 11.54 -18.84 -3.75
N THR A 54 11.04 -19.36 -4.83
CA THR A 54 9.84 -20.21 -4.85
C THR A 54 10.18 -21.66 -4.50
N THR A 55 9.17 -22.47 -4.25
CA THR A 55 9.34 -23.89 -3.84
C THR A 55 9.99 -24.75 -4.91
N ASP A 56 9.90 -24.37 -6.18
CA ASP A 56 10.57 -25.03 -7.32
C ASP A 56 12.03 -24.56 -7.51
N GLY A 57 12.51 -23.65 -6.66
CA GLY A 57 13.87 -23.12 -6.68
C GLY A 57 14.07 -21.92 -7.61
N THR A 58 13.06 -21.48 -8.36
CA THR A 58 13.14 -20.24 -9.16
C THR A 58 13.06 -19.01 -8.28
N CYS A 59 13.46 -17.86 -8.81
CA CYS A 59 13.32 -16.58 -8.12
C CYS A 59 12.24 -15.74 -8.78
N THR A 60 11.39 -15.12 -7.95
CA THR A 60 10.40 -14.14 -8.39
C THR A 60 10.67 -12.82 -7.70
N GLU A 61 10.46 -11.72 -8.41
CA GLU A 61 10.53 -10.37 -7.86
C GLU A 61 9.11 -9.80 -7.77
N GLU A 62 8.74 -9.29 -6.62
CA GLU A 62 7.46 -8.65 -6.35
C GLU A 62 7.73 -7.18 -6.05
N SER A 63 6.96 -6.29 -6.67
CA SER A 63 7.01 -4.85 -6.45
C SER A 63 5.96 -4.44 -5.41
N ILE A 64 6.37 -3.58 -4.47
CA ILE A 64 5.57 -3.23 -3.28
C ILE A 64 5.47 -1.71 -3.17
N ARG A 65 4.25 -1.20 -3.06
CA ARG A 65 3.97 0.12 -2.53
C ARG A 65 3.79 0.02 -1.02
N VAL A 66 4.43 0.89 -0.26
CA VAL A 66 4.33 0.94 1.20
C VAL A 66 3.47 2.12 1.63
N ARG A 67 2.54 1.86 2.55
CA ARG A 67 1.80 2.90 3.24
C ARG A 67 1.80 2.65 4.74
N GLY A 68 2.26 3.64 5.49
CA GLY A 68 2.18 3.65 6.94
C GLY A 68 0.93 4.39 7.44
N GLU A 69 0.35 3.91 8.54
CA GLU A 69 -0.82 4.52 9.17
C GLU A 69 -0.68 4.51 10.70
N ARG A 70 -0.84 5.68 11.33
CA ARG A 70 -0.85 5.82 12.81
C ARG A 70 -2.24 5.71 13.41
N TYR A 71 -3.29 5.91 12.61
CA TYR A 71 -4.66 6.04 13.09
C TYR A 71 -5.54 4.85 12.71
N GLY A 72 -5.05 3.63 12.94
CA GLY A 72 -5.68 2.37 12.54
C GLY A 72 -7.11 2.11 13.06
N HIS A 73 -7.70 3.04 13.80
CA HIS A 73 -9.05 2.96 14.31
C HIS A 73 -10.13 3.45 13.35
N THR A 74 -9.77 4.06 12.23
CA THR A 74 -10.74 4.64 11.27
C THR A 74 -11.59 3.58 10.55
N GLY A 75 -11.13 2.33 10.49
CA GLY A 75 -11.84 1.27 9.75
C GLY A 75 -11.74 1.40 8.23
N GLU A 76 -10.86 2.26 7.72
CA GLU A 76 -10.76 2.59 6.31
C GLU A 76 -9.31 2.48 5.81
N TYR A 77 -9.15 2.19 4.51
CA TYR A 77 -7.91 2.41 3.79
C TYR A 77 -8.02 3.72 3.02
N HIS A 78 -6.94 4.48 2.98
CA HIS A 78 -6.78 5.55 2.00
C HIS A 78 -6.05 4.98 0.79
N ILE A 79 -6.76 4.89 -0.34
CA ILE A 79 -6.20 4.39 -1.61
C ILE A 79 -5.89 5.60 -2.50
N GLU A 80 -4.61 5.77 -2.81
CA GLU A 80 -4.13 6.84 -3.69
C GLU A 80 -4.70 6.67 -5.10
N ALA A 81 -5.14 7.78 -5.70
CA ALA A 81 -5.63 7.82 -7.07
C ALA A 81 -4.67 8.62 -7.97
N VAL A 82 -4.66 8.29 -9.24
CA VAL A 82 -3.86 9.03 -10.24
C VAL A 82 -4.45 10.43 -10.42
N SER A 83 -3.66 11.47 -10.14
CA SER A 83 -4.07 12.86 -10.36
C SER A 83 -4.17 13.16 -11.86
N GLY A 84 -5.29 13.75 -12.29
CA GLY A 84 -5.49 14.18 -13.69
C GLY A 84 -5.74 13.06 -14.69
N ALA A 85 -5.85 11.81 -14.26
CA ALA A 85 -6.30 10.72 -15.12
C ALA A 85 -7.80 10.86 -15.42
N ASP A 86 -8.24 10.28 -16.54
CA ASP A 86 -9.66 10.19 -16.84
C ASP A 86 -10.39 9.45 -15.71
N GLU A 87 -11.20 10.18 -14.95
CA GLU A 87 -11.94 9.65 -13.79
C GLU A 87 -12.91 8.53 -14.16
N THR A 88 -13.09 8.27 -15.45
CA THR A 88 -13.96 7.21 -15.96
C THR A 88 -13.31 5.84 -15.92
N SER A 89 -11.95 5.76 -15.88
CA SER A 89 -11.24 4.49 -15.79
C SER A 89 -11.14 3.98 -14.35
N PRO A 90 -11.44 2.70 -14.08
CA PRO A 90 -11.22 2.09 -12.78
C PRO A 90 -9.75 2.10 -12.33
N GLU A 91 -8.83 2.03 -13.29
CA GLU A 91 -7.38 2.08 -13.05
C GLU A 91 -6.94 3.45 -12.52
N SER A 92 -7.67 4.52 -12.84
CA SER A 92 -7.42 5.87 -12.31
C SER A 92 -7.63 5.99 -10.81
N MET A 93 -8.28 5.02 -10.17
CA MET A 93 -8.48 4.99 -8.73
C MET A 93 -7.26 4.46 -7.95
N VAL A 94 -6.23 3.98 -8.65
CA VAL A 94 -5.03 3.43 -8.02
C VAL A 94 -3.79 3.99 -8.69
N ALA A 95 -3.03 4.80 -7.96
CA ALA A 95 -1.83 5.44 -8.50
C ALA A 95 -0.66 4.47 -8.70
N THR A 96 -0.55 3.42 -7.89
CA THR A 96 0.59 2.52 -7.93
C THR A 96 0.50 1.46 -9.03
N GLU A 97 1.64 1.19 -9.67
CA GLU A 97 1.84 0.04 -10.58
C GLU A 97 2.39 -1.19 -9.84
N ALA A 98 2.61 -1.12 -8.53
CA ALA A 98 3.12 -2.25 -7.75
C ALA A 98 2.20 -3.48 -7.83
N ASP A 99 2.77 -4.65 -7.58
CA ASP A 99 2.04 -5.92 -7.47
C ASP A 99 1.20 -5.97 -6.18
N TYR A 100 1.74 -5.36 -5.11
CA TYR A 100 1.12 -5.32 -3.79
C TYR A 100 1.15 -3.93 -3.17
N LEU A 101 0.08 -3.57 -2.44
CA LEU A 101 0.07 -2.47 -1.49
C LEU A 101 0.20 -3.06 -0.08
N TYR A 102 1.30 -2.72 0.60
CA TYR A 102 1.56 -3.07 1.99
C TYR A 102 1.12 -1.92 2.88
N TYR A 103 -0.02 -2.09 3.53
CA TYR A 103 -0.63 -1.10 4.41
C TYR A 103 -0.33 -1.45 5.87
N TYR A 104 0.55 -0.70 6.51
CA TYR A 104 1.06 -1.00 7.84
C TYR A 104 0.48 -0.05 8.90
N PHE A 105 -0.24 -0.62 9.85
CA PHE A 105 -0.80 0.08 11.01
C PHE A 105 0.20 0.02 12.16
N LEU A 106 1.01 1.09 12.31
CA LEU A 106 2.12 1.15 13.26
C LEU A 106 1.73 0.81 14.71
N PRO A 107 0.63 1.39 15.28
CA PRO A 107 0.29 1.15 16.69
C PRO A 107 -0.08 -0.30 17.01
N ARG A 108 -0.47 -1.05 15.99
CA ARG A 108 -0.90 -2.45 16.12
C ARG A 108 0.16 -3.43 15.65
N ALA A 109 1.24 -2.93 15.04
CA ALA A 109 2.21 -3.75 14.32
C ALA A 109 1.52 -4.71 13.31
N GLU A 110 0.44 -4.24 12.69
CA GLU A 110 -0.43 -5.02 11.81
C GLU A 110 -0.22 -4.59 10.37
N LEU A 111 0.15 -5.55 9.52
CA LEU A 111 0.36 -5.36 8.10
C LEU A 111 -0.77 -6.01 7.30
N HIS A 112 -1.43 -5.23 6.47
CA HIS A 112 -2.40 -5.69 5.48
C HIS A 112 -1.73 -5.70 4.11
N ILE A 113 -1.70 -6.85 3.47
CA ILE A 113 -1.09 -7.07 2.15
C ILE A 113 -2.22 -7.17 1.13
N LEU A 114 -2.38 -6.13 0.33
CA LEU A 114 -3.44 -6.02 -0.67
C LEU A 114 -2.86 -6.36 -2.05
N PRO A 115 -3.34 -7.43 -2.70
CA PRO A 115 -2.91 -7.79 -4.06
C PRO A 115 -3.54 -6.83 -5.07
N MET A 116 -2.72 -6.07 -5.79
CA MET A 116 -3.19 -4.97 -6.63
C MET A 116 -3.92 -5.45 -7.88
N GLN A 117 -3.64 -6.65 -8.38
CA GLN A 117 -4.39 -7.24 -9.48
C GLN A 117 -5.87 -7.46 -9.10
N GLN A 118 -6.13 -8.06 -7.93
CA GLN A 118 -7.47 -8.30 -7.41
C GLN A 118 -8.15 -6.98 -7.03
N MET A 119 -7.41 -6.05 -6.45
CA MET A 119 -7.90 -4.70 -6.15
C MET A 119 -8.40 -3.98 -7.40
N ARG A 120 -7.63 -4.01 -8.50
CA ARG A 120 -8.04 -3.40 -9.78
C ARG A 120 -9.26 -4.11 -10.37
N GLY A 121 -9.38 -5.45 -10.21
CA GLY A 121 -10.57 -6.21 -10.59
C GLY A 121 -11.82 -5.72 -9.84
N TRP A 122 -11.72 -5.64 -8.52
CA TRP A 122 -12.79 -5.16 -7.66
C TRP A 122 -13.19 -3.71 -7.97
N LEU A 123 -12.22 -2.83 -8.23
CA LEU A 123 -12.46 -1.44 -8.59
C LEU A 123 -13.18 -1.31 -9.95
N ARG A 124 -12.92 -2.20 -10.92
CA ARG A 124 -13.67 -2.20 -12.19
C ARG A 124 -15.16 -2.48 -11.96
N GLU A 125 -15.48 -3.32 -11.00
CA GLU A 125 -16.88 -3.69 -10.69
C GLU A 125 -17.58 -2.63 -9.82
N HIS A 126 -16.86 -2.04 -8.87
CA HIS A 126 -17.44 -1.19 -7.82
C HIS A 126 -17.01 0.28 -7.89
N GLY A 127 -16.10 0.65 -8.78
CA GLY A 127 -15.51 2.00 -8.82
C GLY A 127 -16.51 3.12 -9.10
N ALA A 128 -17.53 2.87 -9.91
CA ALA A 128 -18.58 3.85 -10.17
C ALA A 128 -19.39 4.18 -8.90
N GLU A 129 -19.78 3.15 -8.15
CA GLU A 129 -20.44 3.28 -6.84
C GLU A 129 -19.54 4.03 -5.85
N MET A 130 -18.26 3.65 -5.76
CA MET A 130 -17.30 4.29 -4.86
C MET A 130 -17.14 5.78 -5.13
N ARG A 131 -17.10 6.18 -6.40
CA ARG A 131 -17.04 7.60 -6.79
C ARG A 131 -18.27 8.40 -6.37
N GLN A 132 -19.45 7.78 -6.37
CA GLN A 132 -20.69 8.41 -5.94
C GLN A 132 -20.79 8.53 -4.42
N LEU A 133 -20.32 7.52 -3.68
CA LEU A 133 -20.45 7.46 -2.23
C LEU A 133 -19.43 8.31 -1.47
N ARG A 134 -18.27 8.52 -2.05
CA ARG A 134 -17.15 9.21 -1.37
C ARG A 134 -16.43 10.17 -2.31
N PRO A 135 -16.43 11.47 -2.01
CA PRO A 135 -15.62 12.44 -2.75
C PRO A 135 -14.13 12.11 -2.58
N PRO A 136 -13.26 12.54 -3.49
CA PRO A 136 -11.83 12.43 -3.32
C PRO A 136 -11.38 13.06 -1.99
N THR A 137 -10.51 12.39 -1.27
CA THR A 137 -9.86 12.93 -0.09
C THR A 137 -8.50 13.48 -0.49
N VAL A 138 -8.24 14.72 -0.15
CA VAL A 138 -6.98 15.38 -0.41
C VAL A 138 -6.14 15.34 0.85
N LEU A 139 -4.95 14.77 0.76
CA LEU A 139 -3.96 14.75 1.84
C LEU A 139 -2.74 15.55 1.40
N ASP A 140 -2.31 16.47 2.25
CA ASP A 140 -1.01 17.11 2.08
C ASP A 140 0.09 16.13 2.47
N SER A 141 0.96 15.77 1.53
CA SER A 141 2.15 14.95 1.78
C SER A 141 3.43 15.76 1.62
N ALA A 142 4.55 15.18 2.02
CA ALA A 142 5.85 15.83 1.85
C ALA A 142 6.25 16.02 0.38
N ASP A 143 5.75 15.15 -0.49
CA ASP A 143 6.01 15.14 -1.93
C ASP A 143 4.94 15.91 -2.74
N GLY A 144 3.96 16.54 -2.07
CA GLY A 144 2.88 17.27 -2.71
C GLY A 144 1.51 16.88 -2.20
N VAL A 145 0.50 17.08 -3.03
CA VAL A 145 -0.89 16.77 -2.71
C VAL A 145 -1.21 15.35 -3.18
N GLU A 146 -1.50 14.46 -2.24
CA GLU A 146 -2.03 13.13 -2.55
C GLU A 146 -3.56 13.18 -2.65
N VAL A 147 -4.09 12.72 -3.76
CA VAL A 147 -5.53 12.56 -3.95
C VAL A 147 -5.85 11.07 -3.85
N GLY A 148 -6.81 10.72 -3.02
CA GLY A 148 -7.20 9.33 -2.83
C GLY A 148 -8.64 9.19 -2.36
N ARG A 149 -9.05 7.96 -2.07
CA ARG A 149 -10.38 7.65 -1.57
C ARG A 149 -10.29 6.77 -0.34
N LEU A 150 -11.17 7.07 0.61
CA LEU A 150 -11.35 6.21 1.78
C LEU A 150 -12.23 5.02 1.39
N VAL A 151 -11.73 3.82 1.64
CA VAL A 151 -12.40 2.56 1.33
C VAL A 151 -12.52 1.72 2.60
N SER A 152 -13.72 1.21 2.88
CA SER A 152 -13.96 0.38 4.06
C SER A 152 -13.06 -0.86 4.06
N ARG A 153 -12.29 -1.06 5.14
CA ARG A 153 -11.44 -2.24 5.35
C ARG A 153 -12.26 -3.52 5.38
N ASP A 154 -13.36 -3.51 6.14
CA ASP A 154 -14.23 -4.67 6.27
C ASP A 154 -14.85 -5.09 4.94
N ARG A 155 -15.18 -4.11 4.09
CA ARG A 155 -15.69 -4.38 2.76
C ARG A 155 -14.62 -5.05 1.88
N LEU A 156 -13.43 -4.47 1.82
CA LEU A 156 -12.33 -5.04 1.02
C LEU A 156 -11.94 -6.43 1.51
N LEU A 157 -11.83 -6.63 2.83
CA LEU A 157 -11.49 -7.93 3.42
C LEU A 157 -12.51 -9.03 3.08
N ARG A 158 -13.78 -8.67 2.90
CA ARG A 158 -14.82 -9.63 2.49
C ARG A 158 -14.88 -9.87 0.99
N GLU A 159 -14.66 -8.84 0.19
CA GLU A 159 -14.99 -8.85 -1.24
C GLU A 159 -13.76 -9.05 -2.13
N VAL A 160 -12.56 -8.68 -1.66
CA VAL A 160 -11.32 -8.84 -2.43
C VAL A 160 -10.58 -10.09 -1.97
N GLY A 161 -10.44 -11.06 -2.89
CA GLY A 161 -9.67 -12.27 -2.61
C GLY A 161 -8.17 -12.01 -2.47
N GLY A 162 -7.51 -12.79 -1.61
CA GLY A 162 -6.06 -12.79 -1.47
C GLY A 162 -5.49 -11.71 -0.54
N ILE A 163 -6.31 -10.84 0.07
CA ILE A 163 -5.83 -9.94 1.12
C ILE A 163 -5.37 -10.77 2.32
N ARG A 164 -4.16 -10.49 2.81
CA ARG A 164 -3.60 -11.12 4.01
C ARG A 164 -3.37 -10.09 5.09
N VAL A 165 -3.68 -10.46 6.33
CA VAL A 165 -3.41 -9.64 7.51
C VAL A 165 -2.40 -10.38 8.37
N VAL A 166 -1.26 -9.77 8.67
CA VAL A 166 -0.18 -10.36 9.44
C VAL A 166 0.28 -9.42 10.55
N GLN A 167 0.71 -9.99 11.68
CA GLN A 167 1.36 -9.25 12.76
C GLN A 167 2.87 -9.27 12.54
N ILE A 168 3.47 -8.10 12.33
CA ILE A 168 4.92 -7.98 12.23
C ILE A 168 5.47 -7.33 13.50
N ARG A 169 5.76 -8.17 14.49
CA ARG A 169 6.30 -7.69 15.77
C ARG A 169 7.73 -7.22 15.56
N PRO A 170 8.10 -6.02 16.06
CA PRO A 170 9.50 -5.69 16.19
C PRO A 170 10.16 -6.77 17.06
N ARG A 171 11.27 -7.35 16.59
CA ARG A 171 12.08 -8.23 17.44
C ARG A 171 12.51 -7.41 18.65
N ALA A 172 12.20 -7.89 19.85
CA ALA A 172 12.74 -7.32 21.07
C ALA A 172 14.27 -7.29 20.93
N ALA A 173 14.85 -6.12 21.16
CA ALA A 173 16.29 -5.91 21.17
C ALA A 173 16.94 -6.70 22.31
#